data_db5a03bb23b9ed80b71aaeaa94ef7f4b
#
_entry.id   db5a03bb23b9ed80b71aaeaa94ef7f4b
#
_cell.length_a   1.000
_cell.length_b   1.000
_cell.length_c   1.000
_cell.angle_alpha   90.00
_cell.angle_beta   90.00
_cell.angle_gamma   90.00
#
_symmetry.space_group_name_H-M   'P 1'
#
loop_
_entity.id
_entity.type
_entity.pdbx_description
1 polymer ?
#
loop_
_entity_poly.entity_id
_entity_poly.type
_entity_poly.pdbx_seq_one_letter_code
_entity_poly.pdbx_strand_id
1 'polypeptide(L)'
;MTRTVLKTIYQNLDNDVLGQDKCKKQILSGMYRLTTGTHGKPVVLMLYGPSGVGKTESAKSISKSLGGELLRIQFSMMQTEEAFNYVFGAEHSKSSFARDMVGRESNVILIDEFDKVNPAFYNAFYELFDEGRYVDTNYDIDLGQAVFLLTCNFGSETEIKKALGPAMFSRIGSCIEYADLTVEQKQIIINNWYSSILKTLQEDEKDFIQNTDVHEWFIKNAGRYDNIRILKGKMENAIFEKLTEQFIISK
;
A
#
# COMPACT_ATOMS: atom_id res chain seq x y z
N MET A 1 -10.02 7.38 -17.85
CA MET A 1 -8.69 7.98 -17.52
C MET A 1 -8.04 8.53 -18.78
N THR A 2 -7.21 9.61 -18.70
CA THR A 2 -6.49 10.15 -19.86
C THR A 2 -5.00 9.82 -19.79
N ARG A 3 -4.29 9.90 -20.92
CA ARG A 3 -2.82 9.73 -20.96
C ARG A 3 -2.08 10.77 -20.12
N THR A 4 -2.64 11.99 -20.01
CA THR A 4 -2.07 13.06 -19.16
C THR A 4 -2.11 12.66 -17.69
N VAL A 5 -3.24 12.13 -17.22
CA VAL A 5 -3.38 11.63 -15.84
C VAL A 5 -2.40 10.49 -15.58
N LEU A 6 -2.21 9.58 -16.53
CA LEU A 6 -1.25 8.48 -16.37
C LEU A 6 0.21 8.97 -16.28
N LYS A 7 0.56 10.08 -16.98
CA LYS A 7 1.87 10.74 -16.82
C LYS A 7 2.02 11.37 -15.43
N THR A 8 0.98 12.02 -14.92
CA THR A 8 0.99 12.57 -13.56
C THR A 8 1.16 11.47 -12.51
N ILE A 9 0.47 10.34 -12.68
CA ILE A 9 0.65 9.17 -11.80
C ILE A 9 2.12 8.71 -11.81
N TYR A 10 2.76 8.63 -12.99
CA TYR A 10 4.17 8.25 -13.08
C TYR A 10 5.08 9.20 -12.31
N GLN A 11 4.91 10.52 -12.50
CA GLN A 11 5.71 11.54 -11.82
C GLN A 11 5.55 11.48 -10.30
N ASN A 12 4.32 11.31 -9.81
CA ASN A 12 4.05 11.20 -8.39
C ASN A 12 4.61 9.89 -7.81
N LEU A 13 4.46 8.76 -8.51
CA LEU A 13 5.09 7.50 -8.11
C LEU A 13 6.61 7.61 -8.04
N ASP A 14 7.22 8.37 -8.94
CA ASP A 14 8.67 8.56 -8.96
C ASP A 14 9.17 9.40 -7.78
N ASN A 15 8.37 10.36 -7.36
CA ASN A 15 8.65 11.20 -6.20
C ASN A 15 8.37 10.50 -4.85
N ASP A 16 7.25 9.75 -4.78
CA ASP A 16 6.74 9.22 -3.51
C ASP A 16 7.34 7.85 -3.17
N VAL A 17 7.72 7.06 -4.19
CA VAL A 17 8.22 5.68 -4.04
C VAL A 17 9.66 5.60 -4.50
N LEU A 18 10.56 5.39 -3.55
CA LEU A 18 11.99 5.33 -3.84
C LEU A 18 12.37 4.03 -4.55
N GLY A 19 13.11 4.14 -5.65
CA GLY A 19 13.47 3.01 -6.49
C GLY A 19 12.24 2.35 -7.14
N GLN A 20 12.26 1.02 -7.27
CA GLN A 20 11.13 0.23 -7.80
C GLN A 20 10.73 0.60 -9.25
N ASP A 21 11.68 1.03 -10.09
CA ASP A 21 11.38 1.58 -11.43
C ASP A 21 10.68 0.57 -12.34
N LYS A 22 11.04 -0.73 -12.21
CA LYS A 22 10.38 -1.81 -12.93
C LYS A 22 8.91 -1.93 -12.51
N CYS A 23 8.64 -1.86 -11.19
CA CYS A 23 7.29 -1.93 -10.64
C CYS A 23 6.42 -0.76 -11.12
N LYS A 24 6.95 0.47 -11.05
CA LYS A 24 6.26 1.69 -11.52
C LYS A 24 5.84 1.54 -12.98
N LYS A 25 6.74 1.08 -13.86
CA LYS A 25 6.44 0.83 -15.27
C LYS A 25 5.39 -0.25 -15.47
N GLN A 26 5.44 -1.35 -14.71
CA GLN A 26 4.47 -2.43 -14.80
C GLN A 26 3.08 -2.00 -14.31
N ILE A 27 3.00 -1.21 -13.23
CA ILE A 27 1.73 -0.61 -12.76
C ILE A 27 1.11 0.24 -13.87
N LEU A 28 1.88 1.17 -14.44
CA LEU A 28 1.39 2.03 -15.53
C LEU A 28 0.96 1.24 -16.74
N SER A 29 1.70 0.20 -17.12
CA SER A 29 1.34 -0.70 -18.21
C SER A 29 -0.01 -1.38 -17.95
N GLY A 30 -0.22 -1.91 -16.75
CA GLY A 30 -1.49 -2.50 -16.33
C GLY A 30 -2.66 -1.51 -16.36
N MET A 31 -2.40 -0.25 -15.99
CA MET A 31 -3.40 0.82 -15.98
C MET A 31 -3.65 1.43 -17.38
N TYR A 32 -2.76 1.23 -18.34
CA TYR A 32 -2.82 1.91 -19.64
C TYR A 32 -4.14 1.65 -20.38
N ARG A 33 -4.72 0.44 -20.26
CA ARG A 33 -6.01 0.10 -20.87
C ARG A 33 -7.17 1.02 -20.48
N LEU A 34 -7.10 1.65 -19.28
CA LEU A 34 -8.11 2.61 -18.84
C LEU A 34 -8.10 3.90 -19.68
N THR A 35 -7.07 4.11 -20.50
CA THR A 35 -6.97 5.25 -21.43
C THR A 35 -7.58 4.97 -22.81
N THR A 36 -7.88 3.71 -23.13
CA THR A 36 -8.36 3.30 -24.46
C THR A 36 -9.88 3.32 -24.60
N GLY A 37 -10.61 3.65 -23.51
CA GLY A 37 -12.07 3.72 -23.53
C GLY A 37 -12.79 2.36 -23.51
N THR A 38 -12.06 1.25 -23.38
CA THR A 38 -12.67 -0.07 -23.15
C THR A 38 -13.18 -0.14 -21.70
N HIS A 39 -14.49 -0.28 -21.56
CA HIS A 39 -15.19 -0.36 -20.29
C HIS A 39 -15.55 -1.81 -19.94
N GLY A 40 -15.81 -2.08 -18.68
CA GLY A 40 -16.44 -3.31 -18.22
C GLY A 40 -15.58 -4.24 -17.38
N LYS A 41 -14.23 -4.05 -17.34
CA LYS A 41 -13.37 -4.91 -16.50
C LYS A 41 -12.37 -4.08 -15.69
N PRO A 42 -12.29 -4.23 -14.35
CA PRO A 42 -11.34 -3.48 -13.53
C PRO A 42 -9.88 -3.87 -13.81
N VAL A 43 -8.95 -2.99 -13.47
CA VAL A 43 -7.53 -3.34 -13.41
C VAL A 43 -7.27 -4.04 -12.09
N VAL A 44 -6.71 -5.25 -12.11
CA VAL A 44 -6.36 -6.01 -10.92
C VAL A 44 -4.87 -6.30 -10.96
N LEU A 45 -4.10 -5.72 -10.03
CA LEU A 45 -2.65 -5.88 -9.94
C LEU A 45 -2.28 -6.42 -8.56
N MET A 46 -1.47 -7.48 -8.52
CA MET A 46 -0.89 -8.04 -7.30
C MET A 46 0.51 -7.48 -7.10
N LEU A 47 0.71 -6.73 -6.03
CA LEU A 47 2.00 -6.20 -5.61
C LEU A 47 2.58 -7.13 -4.54
N TYR A 48 3.68 -7.82 -4.85
CA TYR A 48 4.27 -8.80 -3.94
C TYR A 48 5.73 -8.51 -3.63
N GLY A 49 6.26 -9.13 -2.59
CA GLY A 49 7.64 -8.97 -2.13
C GLY A 49 7.72 -8.54 -0.67
N PRO A 50 8.92 -8.17 -0.17
CA PRO A 50 9.19 -7.87 1.23
C PRO A 50 8.28 -6.79 1.82
N SER A 51 8.17 -6.77 3.15
CA SER A 51 7.40 -5.73 3.84
C SER A 51 8.18 -4.41 3.90
N GLY A 52 7.50 -3.28 3.72
CA GLY A 52 8.10 -1.95 3.88
C GLY A 52 8.80 -1.39 2.64
N VAL A 53 8.73 -2.06 1.48
CA VAL A 53 9.42 -1.67 0.23
C VAL A 53 8.63 -0.70 -0.65
N GLY A 54 7.44 -0.24 -0.23
CA GLY A 54 6.67 0.79 -0.94
C GLY A 54 5.36 0.33 -1.59
N LYS A 55 4.89 -0.93 -1.40
CA LYS A 55 3.64 -1.43 -2.00
C LYS A 55 2.43 -0.55 -1.66
N THR A 56 2.18 -0.32 -0.39
CA THR A 56 1.06 0.53 0.10
C THR A 56 1.26 1.99 -0.28
N GLU A 57 2.51 2.48 -0.29
CA GLU A 57 2.82 3.86 -0.69
C GLU A 57 2.53 4.11 -2.16
N SER A 58 2.80 3.13 -3.02
CA SER A 58 2.40 3.20 -4.44
C SER A 58 0.89 3.35 -4.61
N ALA A 59 0.08 2.61 -3.83
CA ALA A 59 -1.37 2.73 -3.88
C ALA A 59 -1.86 4.13 -3.46
N LYS A 60 -1.28 4.69 -2.39
CA LYS A 60 -1.59 6.06 -1.93
C LYS A 60 -1.22 7.11 -2.98
N SER A 61 -0.03 7.01 -3.56
CA SER A 61 0.44 7.94 -4.60
C SER A 61 -0.47 7.93 -5.84
N ILE A 62 -0.90 6.74 -6.27
CA ILE A 62 -1.83 6.60 -7.40
C ILE A 62 -3.19 7.21 -7.07
N SER A 63 -3.75 6.91 -5.89
CA SER A 63 -5.05 7.43 -5.46
C SER A 63 -5.05 8.95 -5.38
N LYS A 64 -4.04 9.53 -4.73
CA LYS A 64 -3.83 10.98 -4.65
C LYS A 64 -3.73 11.64 -6.03
N SER A 65 -3.06 10.97 -6.98
CA SER A 65 -2.95 11.46 -8.36
C SER A 65 -4.29 11.47 -9.10
N LEU A 66 -5.25 10.67 -8.67
CA LEU A 66 -6.62 10.63 -9.20
C LEU A 66 -7.60 11.54 -8.44
N GLY A 67 -7.12 12.27 -7.43
CA GLY A 67 -7.90 13.32 -6.76
C GLY A 67 -8.81 12.84 -5.63
N GLY A 68 -8.53 11.68 -5.00
CA GLY A 68 -9.31 11.20 -3.86
C GLY A 68 -8.48 10.39 -2.88
N GLU A 69 -9.02 10.17 -1.70
CA GLU A 69 -8.40 9.30 -0.70
C GLU A 69 -8.43 7.83 -1.13
N LEU A 70 -7.41 7.09 -0.72
CA LEU A 70 -7.27 5.67 -0.98
C LEU A 70 -8.26 4.88 -0.13
N LEU A 71 -9.16 4.16 -0.77
CA LEU A 71 -9.92 3.13 -0.06
C LEU A 71 -9.01 1.93 0.21
N ARG A 72 -8.68 1.73 1.49
CA ARG A 72 -7.86 0.61 1.96
C ARG A 72 -8.69 -0.37 2.76
N ILE A 73 -8.68 -1.61 2.35
CA ILE A 73 -9.37 -2.73 3.00
C ILE A 73 -8.35 -3.75 3.44
N GLN A 74 -8.47 -4.21 4.67
CA GLN A 74 -7.56 -5.18 5.27
C GLN A 74 -8.37 -6.31 5.91
N PHE A 75 -8.53 -7.41 5.19
CA PHE A 75 -9.31 -8.56 5.64
C PHE A 75 -8.70 -9.31 6.82
N SER A 76 -7.39 -9.21 7.01
CA SER A 76 -6.71 -9.83 8.16
C SER A 76 -7.19 -9.30 9.53
N MET A 77 -7.82 -8.13 9.54
CA MET A 77 -8.41 -7.55 10.76
C MET A 77 -9.86 -7.98 10.99
N MET A 78 -10.48 -8.65 10.02
CA MET A 78 -11.86 -9.11 10.09
C MET A 78 -11.87 -10.61 10.33
N GLN A 79 -12.35 -11.06 11.48
CA GLN A 79 -12.43 -12.49 11.77
C GLN A 79 -13.87 -13.02 11.65
N THR A 80 -14.02 -14.15 10.95
CA THR A 80 -15.18 -15.04 10.89
C THR A 80 -16.51 -14.41 10.44
N GLU A 81 -17.49 -14.27 11.31
CA GLU A 81 -18.85 -13.83 10.98
C GLU A 81 -18.92 -12.35 10.54
N GLU A 82 -18.10 -11.48 11.15
CA GLU A 82 -18.01 -10.08 10.77
C GLU A 82 -17.49 -9.91 9.34
N ALA A 83 -16.47 -10.68 8.97
CA ALA A 83 -15.93 -10.67 7.61
C ALA A 83 -16.94 -11.19 6.59
N PHE A 84 -17.72 -12.21 6.93
CA PHE A 84 -18.78 -12.70 6.06
C PHE A 84 -19.85 -11.63 5.84
N ASN A 85 -20.34 -11.01 6.91
CA ASN A 85 -21.32 -9.94 6.85
C ASN A 85 -20.80 -8.72 6.09
N TYR A 86 -19.52 -8.40 6.24
CA TYR A 86 -18.87 -7.32 5.50
C TYR A 86 -18.81 -7.59 4.00
N VAL A 87 -18.42 -8.80 3.59
CA VAL A 87 -18.28 -9.17 2.18
C VAL A 87 -19.64 -9.39 1.52
N PHE A 88 -20.53 -10.15 2.11
CA PHE A 88 -21.81 -10.54 1.48
C PHE A 88 -22.98 -9.62 1.81
N GLY A 89 -22.77 -8.65 2.67
CA GLY A 89 -23.78 -7.72 3.13
C GLY A 89 -24.56 -8.26 4.34
N ALA A 90 -25.04 -7.34 5.15
CA ALA A 90 -25.89 -7.58 6.31
C ALA A 90 -27.00 -6.51 6.36
N GLU A 91 -27.51 -6.20 7.55
CA GLU A 91 -28.47 -5.10 7.72
C GLU A 91 -27.90 -3.76 7.22
N HIS A 92 -28.73 -2.91 6.66
CA HIS A 92 -28.34 -1.61 6.07
C HIS A 92 -27.56 -0.67 7.01
N SER A 93 -27.70 -0.85 8.32
CA SER A 93 -26.99 -0.04 9.33
C SER A 93 -25.52 -0.43 9.51
N LYS A 94 -25.12 -1.61 9.04
CA LYS A 94 -23.74 -2.11 9.18
C LYS A 94 -22.87 -1.70 7.99
N SER A 95 -21.55 -1.55 8.25
CA SER A 95 -20.57 -1.40 7.17
C SER A 95 -20.54 -2.65 6.29
N SER A 96 -20.39 -2.47 4.98
CA SER A 96 -20.16 -3.57 4.05
C SER A 96 -19.14 -3.16 2.99
N PHE A 97 -18.54 -4.15 2.35
CA PHE A 97 -17.61 -3.94 1.25
C PHE A 97 -18.26 -3.12 0.12
N ALA A 98 -19.51 -3.44 -0.24
CA ALA A 98 -20.27 -2.68 -1.22
C ALA A 98 -20.48 -1.22 -0.79
N ARG A 99 -20.88 -0.98 0.45
CA ARG A 99 -21.07 0.38 0.97
C ARG A 99 -19.80 1.21 0.91
N ASP A 100 -18.65 0.63 1.28
CA ASP A 100 -17.35 1.30 1.19
C ASP A 100 -16.97 1.58 -0.28
N MET A 101 -17.31 0.65 -1.21
CA MET A 101 -17.14 0.89 -2.65
C MET A 101 -18.00 2.03 -3.17
N VAL A 102 -19.24 2.18 -2.70
CA VAL A 102 -20.13 3.29 -3.07
C VAL A 102 -19.59 4.62 -2.53
N GLY A 103 -19.10 4.63 -1.29
CA GLY A 103 -18.60 5.82 -0.62
C GLY A 103 -17.17 6.23 -1.00
N ARG A 104 -16.49 5.49 -1.88
CA ARG A 104 -15.10 5.77 -2.25
C ARG A 104 -14.95 7.12 -2.95
N GLU A 105 -13.89 7.82 -2.62
CA GLU A 105 -13.51 9.07 -3.29
C GLU A 105 -12.69 8.82 -4.56
N SER A 106 -11.84 7.79 -4.52
CA SER A 106 -10.97 7.40 -5.64
C SER A 106 -11.39 6.05 -6.20
N ASN A 107 -11.20 5.85 -7.51
CA ASN A 107 -11.35 4.54 -8.14
C ASN A 107 -10.15 3.61 -7.92
N VAL A 108 -9.26 3.93 -6.96
CA VAL A 108 -8.17 3.04 -6.52
C VAL A 108 -8.55 2.38 -5.22
N ILE A 109 -8.59 1.07 -5.22
CA ILE A 109 -8.93 0.24 -4.07
C ILE A 109 -7.71 -0.61 -3.73
N LEU A 110 -7.22 -0.49 -2.50
CA LEU A 110 -6.16 -1.34 -1.97
C LEU A 110 -6.77 -2.42 -1.09
N ILE A 111 -6.60 -3.68 -1.48
CA ILE A 111 -6.85 -4.82 -0.61
C ILE A 111 -5.51 -5.29 -0.06
N ASP A 112 -5.22 -4.87 1.16
CA ASP A 112 -3.94 -5.12 1.79
C ASP A 112 -3.91 -6.52 2.43
N GLU A 113 -2.77 -7.20 2.34
CA GLU A 113 -2.58 -8.57 2.82
C GLU A 113 -3.60 -9.57 2.23
N PHE A 114 -3.78 -9.53 0.90
CA PHE A 114 -4.74 -10.40 0.20
C PHE A 114 -4.46 -11.89 0.41
N ASP A 115 -3.22 -12.26 0.71
CA ASP A 115 -2.81 -13.59 1.11
C ASP A 115 -3.44 -14.09 2.43
N LYS A 116 -4.04 -13.19 3.22
CA LYS A 116 -4.75 -13.50 4.46
C LYS A 116 -6.26 -13.59 4.28
N VAL A 117 -6.78 -13.26 3.10
CA VAL A 117 -8.22 -13.38 2.80
C VAL A 117 -8.63 -14.84 2.85
N ASN A 118 -9.69 -15.14 3.62
CA ASN A 118 -10.23 -16.47 3.67
C ASN A 118 -10.71 -16.92 2.27
N PRO A 119 -10.28 -18.08 1.75
CA PRO A 119 -10.70 -18.57 0.44
C PRO A 119 -12.23 -18.67 0.26
N ALA A 120 -13.00 -18.82 1.33
CA ALA A 120 -14.46 -18.80 1.27
C ALA A 120 -15.04 -17.49 0.68
N PHE A 121 -14.28 -16.39 0.74
CA PHE A 121 -14.68 -15.09 0.20
C PHE A 121 -14.30 -14.87 -1.26
N TYR A 122 -13.48 -15.75 -1.85
CA TYR A 122 -13.02 -15.59 -3.24
C TYR A 122 -14.16 -15.51 -4.25
N ASN A 123 -15.29 -16.20 -3.99
CA ASN A 123 -16.45 -16.16 -4.87
C ASN A 123 -17.01 -14.73 -5.05
N ALA A 124 -16.93 -13.91 -4.02
CA ALA A 124 -17.36 -12.51 -4.09
C ALA A 124 -16.47 -11.65 -5.02
N PHE A 125 -15.21 -12.06 -5.20
CA PHE A 125 -14.26 -11.35 -6.06
C PHE A 125 -14.23 -11.87 -7.50
N TYR A 126 -14.83 -13.04 -7.79
CA TYR A 126 -14.76 -13.60 -9.15
C TYR A 126 -15.52 -12.72 -10.14
N GLU A 127 -16.78 -12.41 -9.89
CA GLU A 127 -17.58 -11.53 -10.75
C GLU A 127 -16.98 -10.11 -10.78
N LEU A 128 -16.55 -9.60 -9.63
CA LEU A 128 -15.90 -8.30 -9.51
C LEU A 128 -14.66 -8.18 -10.42
N PHE A 129 -13.77 -9.16 -10.40
CA PHE A 129 -12.54 -9.10 -11.18
C PHE A 129 -12.73 -9.48 -12.65
N ASP A 130 -13.75 -10.27 -12.98
CA ASP A 130 -14.06 -10.68 -14.35
C ASP A 130 -14.90 -9.63 -15.09
N GLU A 131 -15.91 -9.05 -14.44
CA GLU A 131 -16.93 -8.22 -15.07
C GLU A 131 -16.98 -6.78 -14.49
N GLY A 132 -16.28 -6.52 -13.39
CA GLY A 132 -16.32 -5.22 -12.73
C GLY A 132 -17.61 -4.96 -11.97
N ARG A 133 -18.41 -5.99 -11.71
CA ARG A 133 -19.68 -5.90 -10.99
C ARG A 133 -19.55 -6.51 -9.61
N TYR A 134 -20.08 -5.82 -8.62
CA TYR A 134 -20.15 -6.34 -7.26
C TYR A 134 -21.56 -6.19 -6.71
N VAL A 135 -22.12 -7.30 -6.24
CA VAL A 135 -23.48 -7.36 -5.71
C VAL A 135 -23.46 -7.94 -4.31
N ASP A 136 -24.05 -7.23 -3.36
CA ASP A 136 -24.40 -7.75 -2.04
C ASP A 136 -25.93 -7.68 -1.82
N THR A 137 -26.40 -7.93 -0.61
CA THR A 137 -27.83 -7.91 -0.28
C THR A 137 -28.48 -6.54 -0.46
N ASN A 138 -27.70 -5.44 -0.52
CA ASN A 138 -28.19 -4.06 -0.48
C ASN A 138 -27.77 -3.22 -1.70
N TYR A 139 -26.70 -3.62 -2.39
CA TYR A 139 -26.06 -2.83 -3.44
C TYR A 139 -25.74 -3.66 -4.67
N ASP A 140 -25.82 -3.02 -5.84
CA ASP A 140 -25.33 -3.50 -7.13
C ASP A 140 -24.46 -2.39 -7.72
N ILE A 141 -23.14 -2.64 -7.87
CA ILE A 141 -22.15 -1.60 -8.13
C ILE A 141 -21.33 -1.94 -9.35
N ASP A 142 -21.20 -0.97 -10.27
CA ASP A 142 -20.25 -1.01 -11.38
C ASP A 142 -18.89 -0.48 -10.94
N LEU A 143 -17.86 -1.32 -11.06
CA LEU A 143 -16.47 -1.07 -10.75
C LEU A 143 -15.55 -1.32 -11.96
N GLY A 144 -16.07 -1.39 -13.17
CA GLY A 144 -15.33 -1.66 -14.39
C GLY A 144 -14.24 -0.64 -14.75
N GLN A 145 -14.23 0.52 -14.09
CA GLN A 145 -13.18 1.55 -14.20
C GLN A 145 -12.24 1.59 -12.99
N ALA A 146 -12.41 0.69 -12.03
CA ALA A 146 -11.61 0.67 -10.83
C ALA A 146 -10.22 0.04 -11.05
N VAL A 147 -9.29 0.41 -10.16
CA VAL A 147 -7.95 -0.19 -10.04
C VAL A 147 -7.86 -0.87 -8.69
N PHE A 148 -7.85 -2.19 -8.69
CA PHE A 148 -7.61 -3.00 -7.51
C PHE A 148 -6.12 -3.28 -7.39
N LEU A 149 -5.51 -2.81 -6.32
CA LEU A 149 -4.15 -3.13 -5.93
C LEU A 149 -4.22 -4.12 -4.76
N LEU A 150 -3.80 -5.34 -5.01
CA LEU A 150 -3.73 -6.39 -4.00
C LEU A 150 -2.30 -6.46 -3.49
N THR A 151 -2.08 -6.57 -2.18
CA THR A 151 -0.72 -6.77 -1.66
C THR A 151 -0.57 -8.13 -1.01
N CYS A 152 0.63 -8.70 -1.08
CA CYS A 152 1.03 -9.86 -0.32
C CYS A 152 2.55 -9.83 -0.03
N ASN A 153 3.00 -10.74 0.84
CA ASN A 153 4.41 -10.83 1.23
C ASN A 153 5.09 -12.09 0.70
N PHE A 154 4.50 -12.77 -0.30
CA PHE A 154 5.15 -13.90 -0.96
C PHE A 154 6.42 -13.49 -1.70
N GLY A 155 7.36 -14.42 -1.80
CA GLY A 155 8.65 -14.20 -2.48
C GLY A 155 8.61 -14.50 -3.98
N SER A 156 7.53 -15.11 -4.50
CA SER A 156 7.44 -15.47 -5.91
C SER A 156 5.99 -15.57 -6.41
N GLU A 157 5.82 -15.42 -7.72
CA GLU A 157 4.54 -15.63 -8.39
C GLU A 157 4.04 -17.08 -8.28
N THR A 158 4.97 -18.04 -8.21
CA THR A 158 4.63 -19.45 -7.98
C THR A 158 3.98 -19.68 -6.62
N GLU A 159 4.48 -19.02 -5.58
CA GLU A 159 3.88 -19.04 -4.24
C GLU A 159 2.49 -18.40 -4.25
N ILE A 160 2.32 -17.25 -4.91
CA ILE A 160 1.02 -16.60 -5.06
C ILE A 160 0.02 -17.54 -5.71
N LYS A 161 0.39 -18.15 -6.85
CA LYS A 161 -0.46 -19.11 -7.57
C LYS A 161 -0.85 -20.31 -6.72
N LYS A 162 0.08 -20.84 -5.93
CA LYS A 162 -0.18 -21.97 -5.01
C LYS A 162 -1.14 -21.56 -3.89
N ALA A 163 -0.97 -20.36 -3.31
CA ALA A 163 -1.76 -19.90 -2.18
C ALA A 163 -3.19 -19.52 -2.59
N LEU A 164 -3.35 -18.81 -3.70
CA LEU A 164 -4.66 -18.32 -4.16
C LEU A 164 -5.44 -19.35 -4.96
N GLY A 165 -4.76 -20.36 -5.48
CA GLY A 165 -5.32 -21.34 -6.42
C GLY A 165 -5.50 -20.77 -7.84
N PRO A 166 -5.68 -21.66 -8.84
CA PRO A 166 -5.69 -21.27 -10.25
C PRO A 166 -6.86 -20.36 -10.61
N ALA A 167 -8.02 -20.53 -9.98
CA ALA A 167 -9.22 -19.75 -10.27
C ALA A 167 -9.07 -18.27 -9.90
N MET A 168 -8.56 -17.97 -8.69
CA MET A 168 -8.31 -16.61 -8.27
C MET A 168 -7.11 -16.02 -9.01
N PHE A 169 -6.03 -16.78 -9.14
CA PHE A 169 -4.82 -16.32 -9.80
C PHE A 169 -5.06 -15.89 -11.25
N SER A 170 -5.91 -16.59 -12.00
CA SER A 170 -6.22 -16.23 -13.40
C SER A 170 -6.95 -14.89 -13.57
N ARG A 171 -7.51 -14.34 -12.50
CA ARG A 171 -8.22 -13.07 -12.46
C ARG A 171 -7.31 -11.89 -12.13
N ILE A 172 -6.09 -12.19 -11.69
CA ILE A 172 -5.07 -11.16 -11.47
C ILE A 172 -4.44 -10.82 -12.82
N GLY A 173 -4.53 -9.55 -13.21
CA GLY A 173 -4.04 -9.10 -14.50
C GLY A 173 -2.52 -9.09 -14.61
N SER A 174 -1.82 -8.82 -13.49
CA SER A 174 -0.35 -8.85 -13.42
C SER A 174 0.12 -8.99 -11.98
N CYS A 175 1.15 -9.81 -11.78
CA CYS A 175 1.91 -9.88 -10.53
C CYS A 175 3.17 -9.02 -10.67
N ILE A 176 3.36 -8.08 -9.76
CA ILE A 176 4.42 -7.07 -9.79
C ILE A 176 5.31 -7.25 -8.57
N GLU A 177 6.56 -7.62 -8.82
CA GLU A 177 7.57 -7.90 -7.80
C GLU A 177 8.22 -6.61 -7.30
N TYR A 178 8.12 -6.35 -6.00
CA TYR A 178 8.86 -5.32 -5.31
C TYR A 178 10.15 -5.90 -4.75
N ALA A 179 11.29 -5.35 -5.17
CA ALA A 179 12.60 -5.76 -4.70
C ALA A 179 12.94 -5.15 -3.34
N ASP A 180 13.89 -5.77 -2.65
CA ASP A 180 14.51 -5.16 -1.47
C ASP A 180 15.15 -3.82 -1.82
N LEU A 181 15.14 -2.91 -0.85
CA LEU A 181 15.79 -1.61 -1.01
C LEU A 181 17.31 -1.75 -0.85
N THR A 182 18.05 -1.07 -1.71
CA THR A 182 19.52 -0.99 -1.59
C THR A 182 19.92 -0.19 -0.34
N VAL A 183 21.19 -0.30 0.06
CA VAL A 183 21.71 0.48 1.20
C VAL A 183 21.57 1.97 0.96
N GLU A 184 21.86 2.43 -0.26
CA GLU A 184 21.76 3.83 -0.66
C GLU A 184 20.30 4.32 -0.58
N GLN A 185 19.34 3.51 -1.01
CA GLN A 185 17.92 3.82 -0.89
C GLN A 185 17.46 3.89 0.57
N LYS A 186 17.95 2.98 1.42
CA LYS A 186 17.69 3.01 2.88
C LYS A 186 18.27 4.29 3.50
N GLN A 187 19.46 4.72 3.09
CA GLN A 187 20.09 5.97 3.56
C GLN A 187 19.27 7.21 3.17
N ILE A 188 18.71 7.25 1.97
CA ILE A 188 17.80 8.33 1.55
C ILE A 188 16.56 8.36 2.45
N ILE A 189 15.98 7.19 2.76
CA ILE A 189 14.81 7.09 3.65
C ILE A 189 15.17 7.57 5.07
N ILE A 190 16.35 7.20 5.58
CA ILE A 190 16.86 7.66 6.89
C ILE A 190 16.93 9.19 6.90
N ASN A 191 17.55 9.81 5.89
CA ASN A 191 17.67 11.25 5.79
C ASN A 191 16.29 11.96 5.78
N ASN A 192 15.37 11.44 4.98
CA ASN A 192 14.03 12.01 4.88
C ASN A 192 13.24 11.85 6.20
N TRP A 193 13.35 10.69 6.83
CA TRP A 193 12.65 10.41 8.09
C TRP A 193 13.22 11.21 9.24
N TYR A 194 14.56 11.29 9.36
CA TYR A 194 15.24 12.16 10.31
C TYR A 194 14.82 13.61 10.17
N SER A 195 14.85 14.13 8.96
CA SER A 195 14.39 15.50 8.68
C SER A 195 12.91 15.73 9.03
N SER A 196 12.08 14.71 8.85
CA SER A 196 10.67 14.76 9.24
C SER A 196 10.50 14.82 10.76
N ILE A 197 11.26 14.03 11.52
CA ILE A 197 11.23 14.06 12.99
C ILE A 197 11.70 15.44 13.49
N LEU A 198 12.82 15.95 12.98
CA LEU A 198 13.34 17.25 13.38
C LEU A 198 12.33 18.39 13.21
N LYS A 199 11.45 18.31 12.19
CA LYS A 199 10.41 19.33 11.99
C LYS A 199 9.32 19.33 13.08
N THR A 200 9.20 18.27 13.85
CA THR A 200 8.22 18.16 14.95
C THR A 200 8.78 18.56 16.30
N LEU A 201 10.10 18.74 16.42
CA LEU A 201 10.80 19.08 17.65
C LEU A 201 10.85 20.60 17.88
N GLN A 202 11.03 21.03 19.15
CA GLN A 202 11.35 22.40 19.52
C GLN A 202 12.80 22.74 19.13
N GLU A 203 13.14 24.02 19.05
CA GLU A 203 14.46 24.42 18.52
C GLU A 203 15.63 23.90 19.38
N ASP A 204 15.51 23.96 20.72
CA ASP A 204 16.53 23.44 21.65
C ASP A 204 16.68 21.91 21.56
N GLU A 205 15.59 21.17 21.41
CA GLU A 205 15.59 19.72 21.17
C GLU A 205 16.22 19.38 19.83
N LYS A 206 15.90 20.15 18.79
CA LYS A 206 16.48 20.00 17.45
C LYS A 206 17.98 20.22 17.47
N ASP A 207 18.45 21.30 18.07
CA ASP A 207 19.86 21.61 18.21
C ASP A 207 20.60 20.51 18.98
N PHE A 208 20.01 20.01 20.06
CA PHE A 208 20.57 18.91 20.81
C PHE A 208 20.73 17.65 19.96
N ILE A 209 19.67 17.21 19.28
CA ILE A 209 19.69 15.97 18.47
C ILE A 209 20.65 16.09 17.29
N GLN A 210 20.77 17.27 16.66
CA GLN A 210 21.70 17.48 15.55
C GLN A 210 23.17 17.40 15.99
N ASN A 211 23.48 17.63 17.26
CA ASN A 211 24.79 17.47 17.83
C ASN A 211 25.10 16.05 18.36
N THR A 212 24.15 15.09 18.19
CA THR A 212 24.38 13.67 18.52
C THR A 212 24.82 12.88 17.29
N ASP A 213 25.34 11.66 17.54
CA ASP A 213 25.75 10.73 16.49
C ASP A 213 24.61 9.85 15.94
N VAL A 214 23.36 10.03 16.39
CA VAL A 214 22.24 9.16 16.05
C VAL A 214 22.02 9.07 14.54
N HIS A 215 21.99 10.18 13.85
CA HIS A 215 21.78 10.21 12.40
C HIS A 215 22.90 9.47 11.65
N GLU A 216 24.16 9.79 11.96
CA GLU A 216 25.33 9.16 11.33
C GLU A 216 25.39 7.67 11.60
N TRP A 217 25.04 7.26 12.82
CA TRP A 217 24.99 5.85 13.19
C TRP A 217 23.98 5.07 12.33
N PHE A 218 22.77 5.58 12.13
CA PHE A 218 21.75 4.93 11.28
C PHE A 218 22.16 4.91 9.82
N ILE A 219 22.76 5.98 9.28
CA ILE A 219 23.31 6.03 7.91
C ILE A 219 24.37 4.92 7.71
N LYS A 220 25.32 4.83 8.63
CA LYS A 220 26.41 3.84 8.57
C LYS A 220 25.92 2.40 8.71
N ASN A 221 24.84 2.19 9.46
CA ASN A 221 24.27 0.87 9.73
C ASN A 221 23.01 0.55 8.92
N ALA A 222 22.68 1.32 7.88
CA ALA A 222 21.48 1.15 7.06
C ALA A 222 21.33 -0.27 6.49
N GLY A 223 22.43 -0.92 6.11
CA GLY A 223 22.46 -2.28 5.58
C GLY A 223 22.07 -3.38 6.57
N ARG A 224 22.04 -3.09 7.89
CA ARG A 224 21.65 -4.08 8.91
C ARG A 224 20.13 -4.28 9.03
N TYR A 225 19.34 -3.45 8.37
CA TYR A 225 17.90 -3.48 8.49
C TYR A 225 17.24 -3.99 7.21
N ASP A 226 16.61 -5.14 7.29
CA ASP A 226 15.84 -5.71 6.17
C ASP A 226 14.45 -5.08 6.05
N ASN A 227 13.94 -4.45 7.12
CA ASN A 227 12.62 -3.86 7.16
C ASN A 227 12.66 -2.37 7.51
N ILE A 228 12.17 -1.55 6.60
CA ILE A 228 12.13 -0.08 6.75
C ILE A 228 11.26 0.38 7.93
N ARG A 229 10.17 -0.33 8.25
CA ARG A 229 9.33 0.03 9.41
C ARG A 229 10.11 -0.13 10.70
N ILE A 230 10.89 -1.23 10.82
CA ILE A 230 11.75 -1.49 11.98
C ILE A 230 12.85 -0.43 12.06
N LEU A 231 13.50 -0.10 10.94
CA LEU A 231 14.52 0.92 10.88
C LEU A 231 14.00 2.28 11.36
N LYS A 232 12.88 2.74 10.81
CA LYS A 232 12.23 4.01 11.20
C LYS A 232 11.88 4.03 12.68
N GLY A 233 11.24 2.99 13.19
CA GLY A 233 10.87 2.90 14.61
C GLY A 233 12.08 2.88 15.54
N LYS A 234 13.17 2.18 15.17
CA LYS A 234 14.40 2.18 15.95
C LYS A 234 15.07 3.55 16.00
N MET A 235 15.10 4.27 14.88
CA MET A 235 15.66 5.62 14.83
C MET A 235 14.82 6.60 15.65
N GLU A 236 13.51 6.55 15.52
CA GLU A 236 12.59 7.37 16.29
C GLU A 236 12.74 7.13 17.80
N ASN A 237 12.78 5.88 18.22
CA ASN A 237 13.01 5.52 19.62
C ASN A 237 14.36 6.04 20.13
N ALA A 238 15.44 5.89 19.36
CA ALA A 238 16.76 6.38 19.76
C ALA A 238 16.81 7.91 19.91
N ILE A 239 16.11 8.65 19.05
CA ILE A 239 15.98 10.11 19.16
C ILE A 239 15.23 10.47 20.45
N PHE A 240 14.05 9.90 20.67
CA PHE A 240 13.23 10.22 21.84
C PHE A 240 13.83 9.75 23.16
N GLU A 241 14.59 8.66 23.17
CA GLU A 241 15.35 8.21 24.34
C GLU A 241 16.39 9.28 24.73
N LYS A 242 17.18 9.79 23.78
CA LYS A 242 18.16 10.87 24.04
C LYS A 242 17.48 12.16 24.53
N LEU A 243 16.34 12.55 23.93
CA LEU A 243 15.59 13.72 24.37
C LEU A 243 15.05 13.53 25.78
N THR A 244 14.52 12.36 26.11
CA THR A 244 14.02 12.05 27.44
C THR A 244 15.13 12.10 28.49
N GLU A 245 16.29 11.52 28.18
CA GLU A 245 17.46 11.59 29.07
C GLU A 245 17.88 13.04 29.31
N GLN A 246 17.98 13.87 28.27
CA GLN A 246 18.47 15.24 28.36
C GLN A 246 17.48 16.19 29.05
N PHE A 247 16.21 16.17 28.66
CA PHE A 247 15.24 17.19 29.05
C PHE A 247 14.29 16.78 30.18
N ILE A 248 14.23 15.49 30.51
CA ILE A 248 13.29 14.98 31.52
C ILE A 248 14.02 14.34 32.69
N ILE A 249 15.05 13.54 32.44
CA ILE A 249 15.73 12.74 33.50
C ILE A 249 16.96 13.46 34.05
N SER A 250 17.74 14.12 33.19
CA SER A 250 18.93 14.87 33.60
C SER A 250 18.51 16.04 34.49
N LYS A 251 18.97 16.05 35.76
CA LYS A 251 18.77 17.12 36.73
C LYS A 251 19.90 18.13 36.63
#